data_15e8cd61383ded6c1733564bd2e2b28f
#
_entry.id   15e8cd61383ded6c1733564bd2e2b28f
#
_cell.length_a   1.000
_cell.length_b   1.000
_cell.length_c   1.000
_cell.angle_alpha   90.00
_cell.angle_beta   90.00
_cell.angle_gamma   90.00
#
_symmetry.space_group_name_H-M   'P 1'
#
loop_
_entity.id
_entity.type
_entity.pdbx_description
1 polymer ?
#
loop_
_entity_poly.entity_id
_entity_poly.type
_entity_poly.pdbx_seq_one_letter_code
_entity_poly.pdbx_strand_id
1 'polypeptide(L)'
;MEKRSIFFDLPYWRNLEVRHCIDFMLVEKNVCDSIVGTLLNIQGSSKDGVKARLDLQEMGIREDLHPKLYGKRTFCPLASHTLSKDEKKSFCQCLHGIKVPLGFSSNFKKLVSMKDLELVGLKSHDCHVLM
;
A
#
# COMPACT_ATOMS: atom_id res chain seq x y z
N MET A 1 25.59 5.30 -7.69
CA MET A 1 25.08 3.94 -7.97
C MET A 1 23.70 4.10 -8.60
N GLU A 2 23.55 3.69 -9.84
CA GLU A 2 22.23 3.62 -10.46
C GLU A 2 21.42 2.53 -9.77
N LYS A 3 20.28 2.90 -9.20
CA LYS A 3 19.33 1.92 -8.63
C LYS A 3 18.70 1.15 -9.78
N ARG A 4 19.02 -0.12 -9.88
CA ARG A 4 18.38 -1.02 -10.83
C ARG A 4 16.99 -1.38 -10.32
N SER A 5 15.96 -1.21 -11.15
CA SER A 5 14.60 -1.61 -10.80
C SER A 5 14.48 -3.12 -10.61
N ILE A 6 13.70 -3.56 -9.63
CA ILE A 6 13.39 -4.98 -9.35
C ILE A 6 12.78 -5.69 -10.56
N PHE A 7 12.18 -4.97 -11.49
CA PHE A 7 11.65 -5.55 -12.72
C PHE A 7 12.71 -6.24 -13.57
N PHE A 8 13.97 -5.78 -13.49
CA PHE A 8 15.07 -6.42 -14.24
C PHE A 8 15.47 -7.80 -13.71
N ASP A 9 14.99 -8.16 -12.52
CA ASP A 9 15.22 -9.48 -11.92
C ASP A 9 14.15 -10.49 -12.33
N LEU A 10 13.09 -10.04 -13.00
CA LEU A 10 12.04 -10.90 -13.52
C LEU A 10 12.52 -11.61 -14.80
N PRO A 11 12.40 -12.96 -14.88
CA PRO A 11 12.95 -13.74 -16.01
C PRO A 11 12.41 -13.33 -17.38
N TYR A 12 11.12 -12.94 -17.43
CA TYR A 12 10.45 -12.56 -18.66
C TYR A 12 10.69 -11.10 -19.07
N TRP A 13 11.21 -10.26 -18.17
CA TRP A 13 11.36 -8.82 -18.42
C TRP A 13 12.22 -8.50 -19.63
N ARG A 14 13.30 -9.26 -19.82
CA ARG A 14 14.22 -9.08 -20.96
C ARG A 14 13.57 -9.33 -22.31
N ASN A 15 12.53 -10.17 -22.33
CA ASN A 15 11.83 -10.62 -23.54
C ASN A 15 10.58 -9.78 -23.83
N LEU A 16 10.23 -8.81 -22.98
CA LEU A 16 9.11 -7.92 -23.22
C LEU A 16 9.48 -6.85 -24.26
N GLU A 17 8.87 -6.91 -25.42
CA GLU A 17 9.07 -5.92 -26.49
C GLU A 17 8.58 -4.52 -26.11
N VAL A 18 7.52 -4.44 -25.29
CA VAL A 18 6.86 -3.19 -24.88
C VAL A 18 7.31 -2.65 -23.52
N ARG A 19 8.38 -3.18 -22.94
CA ARG A 19 8.88 -2.75 -21.62
C ARG A 19 9.16 -1.25 -21.52
N HIS A 20 9.58 -0.63 -22.63
CA HIS A 20 9.82 0.82 -22.72
C HIS A 20 8.55 1.67 -22.71
N CYS A 21 7.38 1.06 -22.92
CA CYS A 21 6.09 1.70 -22.87
C CYS A 21 5.47 1.68 -21.46
N ILE A 22 6.10 0.97 -20.51
CA ILE A 22 5.61 0.87 -19.13
C ILE A 22 6.09 2.08 -18.35
N ASP A 23 5.15 2.86 -17.83
CA ASP A 23 5.43 3.93 -16.89
C ASP A 23 5.67 3.34 -15.50
N PHE A 24 6.96 3.16 -15.17
CA PHE A 24 7.38 2.60 -13.89
C PHE A 24 6.90 3.41 -12.69
N MET A 25 6.92 4.73 -12.81
CA MET A 25 6.52 5.60 -11.70
C MET A 25 5.03 5.48 -11.42
N LEU A 26 4.22 5.26 -12.46
CA LEU A 26 2.79 5.00 -12.30
C LEU A 26 2.56 3.64 -11.63
N VAL A 27 3.29 2.61 -12.03
CA VAL A 27 3.20 1.27 -11.42
C VAL A 27 3.62 1.34 -9.95
N GLU A 28 4.77 1.93 -9.65
CA GLU A 28 5.25 2.10 -8.27
C GLU A 28 4.24 2.88 -7.42
N LYS A 29 3.67 3.94 -7.96
CA LYS A 29 2.63 4.71 -7.28
C LYS A 29 1.40 3.86 -6.96
N ASN A 30 0.89 3.11 -7.93
CA ASN A 30 -0.30 2.27 -7.72
C ASN A 30 -0.04 1.17 -6.69
N VAL A 31 1.14 0.56 -6.71
CA VAL A 31 1.54 -0.46 -5.72
C VAL A 31 1.68 0.18 -4.33
N CYS A 32 2.38 1.28 -4.23
CA CYS A 32 2.58 2.01 -2.98
C CYS A 32 1.24 2.45 -2.36
N ASP A 33 0.37 3.09 -3.15
CA ASP A 33 -0.95 3.53 -2.70
C ASP A 33 -1.80 2.34 -2.21
N SER A 34 -1.72 1.19 -2.89
CA SER A 34 -2.42 -0.02 -2.50
C SER A 34 -1.89 -0.63 -1.21
N ILE A 35 -0.57 -0.69 -1.04
CA ILE A 35 0.07 -1.21 0.18
C ILE A 35 -0.23 -0.29 1.36
N VAL A 36 0.09 0.99 1.25
CA VAL A 36 -0.10 1.97 2.34
C VAL A 36 -1.57 2.08 2.71
N GLY A 37 -2.45 2.17 1.70
CA GLY A 37 -3.90 2.23 1.90
C GLY A 37 -4.45 1.01 2.64
N THR A 38 -3.91 -0.18 2.36
CA THR A 38 -4.34 -1.42 3.01
C THR A 38 -3.78 -1.55 4.41
N LEU A 39 -2.48 -1.27 4.63
CA LEU A 39 -1.85 -1.32 5.95
C LEU A 39 -2.48 -0.35 6.94
N LEU A 40 -2.73 0.88 6.50
CA LEU A 40 -3.36 1.90 7.33
C LEU A 40 -4.88 1.81 7.33
N ASN A 41 -5.46 0.93 6.51
CA ASN A 41 -6.90 0.78 6.32
C ASN A 41 -7.59 2.10 5.93
N ILE A 42 -7.00 2.81 4.97
CA ILE A 42 -7.52 4.08 4.48
C ILE A 42 -8.78 3.82 3.64
N GLN A 43 -9.87 4.47 3.99
CA GLN A 43 -11.13 4.30 3.27
C GLN A 43 -10.99 4.69 1.78
N GLY A 44 -11.43 3.81 0.88
CA GLY A 44 -11.33 3.99 -0.56
C GLY A 44 -9.98 3.56 -1.18
N SER A 45 -8.91 3.46 -0.39
CA SER A 45 -7.59 3.02 -0.87
C SER A 45 -7.24 1.59 -0.44
N SER A 46 -7.83 1.10 0.65
CA SER A 46 -7.63 -0.27 1.12
C SER A 46 -8.12 -1.29 0.07
N LYS A 47 -7.30 -2.31 -0.20
CA LYS A 47 -7.64 -3.44 -1.06
C LYS A 47 -8.21 -4.62 -0.28
N ASP A 48 -8.33 -4.51 1.03
CA ASP A 48 -8.85 -5.53 1.93
C ASP A 48 -10.24 -5.15 2.48
N GLY A 49 -11.14 -4.78 1.57
CA GLY A 49 -12.53 -4.45 1.89
C GLY A 49 -13.45 -5.68 1.89
N VAL A 50 -14.70 -5.49 2.30
CA VAL A 50 -15.74 -6.54 2.35
C VAL A 50 -15.86 -7.28 1.02
N LYS A 51 -15.81 -6.57 -0.12
CA LYS A 51 -15.90 -7.19 -1.45
C LYS A 51 -14.76 -8.17 -1.69
N ALA A 52 -13.52 -7.78 -1.43
CA ALA A 52 -12.35 -8.65 -1.57
C ALA A 52 -12.46 -9.90 -0.67
N ARG A 53 -13.05 -9.75 0.53
CA ARG A 53 -13.29 -10.89 1.44
C ARG A 53 -14.39 -11.82 0.95
N LEU A 54 -15.41 -11.29 0.29
CA LEU A 54 -16.45 -12.10 -0.37
C LEU A 54 -15.87 -12.86 -1.57
N ASP A 55 -14.98 -12.23 -2.36
CA ASP A 55 -14.28 -12.91 -3.45
C ASP A 55 -13.42 -14.08 -2.94
N LEU A 56 -12.74 -13.93 -1.79
CA LEU A 56 -12.01 -15.03 -1.15
C LEU A 56 -12.95 -16.17 -0.75
N GLN A 57 -14.14 -15.84 -0.26
CA GLN A 57 -15.17 -16.83 0.11
C GLN A 57 -15.69 -17.57 -1.11
N GLU A 58 -15.97 -16.85 -2.21
CA GLU A 58 -16.40 -17.45 -3.48
C GLU A 58 -15.36 -18.38 -4.08
N MET A 59 -14.09 -17.99 -3.99
CA MET A 59 -12.94 -18.82 -4.43
C MET A 59 -12.68 -20.02 -3.51
N GLY A 60 -13.27 -20.07 -2.31
CA GLY A 60 -13.04 -21.13 -1.33
C GLY A 60 -11.64 -21.15 -0.74
N ILE A 61 -10.96 -19.99 -0.67
CA ILE A 61 -9.60 -19.83 -0.13
C ILE A 61 -9.61 -18.90 1.07
N ARG A 62 -8.61 -19.04 1.96
CA ARG A 62 -8.43 -18.22 3.15
C ARG A 62 -9.70 -18.12 4.00
N GLU A 63 -10.24 -19.26 4.42
CA GLU A 63 -11.45 -19.36 5.24
C GLU A 63 -11.38 -18.55 6.53
N ASP A 64 -10.17 -18.41 7.08
CA ASP A 64 -9.87 -17.58 8.25
C ASP A 64 -10.25 -16.10 8.06
N LEU A 65 -10.29 -15.63 6.82
CA LEU A 65 -10.58 -14.24 6.44
C LEU A 65 -12.00 -13.99 5.95
N HIS A 66 -12.83 -15.03 5.85
CA HIS A 66 -14.19 -14.88 5.35
C HIS A 66 -15.03 -13.94 6.24
N PRO A 67 -15.83 -13.05 5.63
CA PRO A 67 -16.67 -12.14 6.39
C PRO A 67 -17.74 -12.90 7.18
N LYS A 68 -17.95 -12.49 8.41
CA LYS A 68 -18.96 -13.06 9.31
C LYS A 68 -20.11 -12.09 9.49
N LEU A 69 -21.32 -12.58 9.34
CA LEU A 69 -22.54 -11.79 9.56
C LEU A 69 -22.95 -11.85 11.02
N TYR A 70 -23.02 -10.70 11.67
CA TYR A 70 -23.59 -10.54 13.01
C TYR A 70 -24.80 -9.61 12.93
N GLY A 71 -25.98 -10.20 12.75
CA GLY A 71 -27.22 -9.46 12.54
C GLY A 71 -27.16 -8.67 11.23
N LYS A 72 -27.26 -7.33 11.32
CA LYS A 72 -27.20 -6.43 10.15
C LYS A 72 -25.78 -5.94 9.81
N ARG A 73 -24.77 -6.34 10.58
CA ARG A 73 -23.37 -5.89 10.38
C ARG A 73 -22.50 -7.02 9.87
N THR A 74 -21.67 -6.70 8.89
CA THR A 74 -20.63 -7.61 8.39
C THR A 74 -19.35 -7.34 9.15
N PHE A 75 -18.80 -8.35 9.78
CA PHE A 75 -17.51 -8.32 10.45
C PHE A 75 -16.45 -9.01 9.59
N CYS A 76 -15.36 -8.31 9.31
CA CYS A 76 -14.19 -8.87 8.63
C CYS A 76 -13.13 -9.23 9.68
N PRO A 77 -12.73 -10.50 9.78
CA PRO A 77 -11.65 -10.92 10.69
C PRO A 77 -10.35 -10.18 10.39
N LEU A 78 -9.53 -9.98 11.42
CA LEU A 78 -8.20 -9.39 11.27
C LEU A 78 -7.31 -10.28 10.41
N ALA A 79 -6.62 -9.67 9.46
CA ALA A 79 -5.58 -10.35 8.66
C ALA A 79 -4.20 -10.14 9.28
N SER A 80 -3.23 -10.96 8.88
CA SER A 80 -1.84 -10.86 9.35
C SER A 80 -1.19 -9.50 9.04
N HIS A 81 -1.66 -8.83 8.00
CA HIS A 81 -1.20 -7.50 7.59
C HIS A 81 -1.99 -6.34 8.24
N THR A 82 -3.04 -6.63 9.02
CA THR A 82 -3.84 -5.59 9.68
C THR A 82 -3.06 -5.03 10.86
N LEU A 83 -2.63 -3.79 10.75
CA LEU A 83 -1.89 -3.12 11.83
C LEU A 83 -2.83 -2.73 12.98
N SER A 84 -2.39 -2.98 14.20
CA SER A 84 -3.00 -2.43 15.40
C SER A 84 -2.83 -0.91 15.45
N LYS A 85 -3.53 -0.24 16.36
CA LYS A 85 -3.42 1.22 16.50
C LYS A 85 -2.00 1.67 16.85
N ASP A 86 -1.31 0.91 17.70
CA ASP A 86 0.06 1.23 18.12
C ASP A 86 1.06 1.00 16.98
N GLU A 87 0.89 -0.08 16.21
CA GLU A 87 1.70 -0.35 15.02
C GLU A 87 1.49 0.72 13.93
N LYS A 88 0.24 1.15 13.69
CA LYS A 88 -0.05 2.28 12.79
C LYS A 88 0.64 3.56 13.24
N LYS A 89 0.61 3.84 14.56
CA LYS A 89 1.29 5.00 15.13
C LYS A 89 2.80 4.93 14.92
N SER A 90 3.40 3.76 15.18
CA SER A 90 4.84 3.54 14.96
C SER A 90 5.21 3.68 13.48
N PHE A 91 4.40 3.13 12.59
CA PHE A 91 4.57 3.26 11.14
C PHE A 91 4.50 4.73 10.69
N CYS A 92 3.48 5.47 11.13
CA CYS A 92 3.35 6.90 10.84
C CYS A 92 4.51 7.73 11.42
N GLN A 93 5.01 7.38 12.60
CA GLN A 93 6.19 8.03 13.19
C GLN A 93 7.44 7.80 12.36
N CYS A 94 7.67 6.59 11.87
CA CYS A 94 8.77 6.28 10.97
C CYS A 94 8.69 7.13 9.69
N LEU A 95 7.53 7.17 9.05
CA LEU A 95 7.33 7.99 7.84
C LEU A 95 7.53 9.49 8.11
N HIS A 96 7.01 9.98 9.23
CA HIS A 96 7.18 11.37 9.64
C HIS A 96 8.65 11.74 9.88
N GLY A 97 9.48 10.77 10.27
CA GLY A 97 10.92 10.93 10.50
C GLY A 97 11.79 10.88 9.24
N ILE A 98 11.24 10.48 8.08
CA ILE A 98 12.00 10.40 6.84
C ILE A 98 12.48 11.79 6.42
N LYS A 99 13.79 11.91 6.24
CA LYS A 99 14.45 13.12 5.71
C LYS A 99 14.82 12.88 4.26
N VAL A 100 14.30 13.73 3.39
CA VAL A 100 14.62 13.69 1.96
C VAL A 100 15.32 14.97 1.58
N PRO A 101 16.35 14.92 0.70
CA PRO A 101 17.02 16.12 0.20
C PRO A 101 16.01 17.09 -0.45
N LEU A 102 16.27 18.39 -0.31
CA LEU A 102 15.44 19.42 -0.91
C LEU A 102 15.32 19.23 -2.43
N GLY A 103 14.11 19.30 -2.93
CA GLY A 103 13.81 19.16 -4.36
C GLY A 103 13.72 17.73 -4.88
N PHE A 104 13.99 16.72 -4.04
CA PHE A 104 13.94 15.32 -4.46
C PHE A 104 12.54 14.69 -4.32
N SER A 105 11.86 14.97 -3.22
CA SER A 105 10.47 14.53 -3.01
C SER A 105 9.73 15.47 -2.04
N SER A 106 8.47 15.16 -1.76
CA SER A 106 7.67 15.91 -0.79
C SER A 106 8.22 15.74 0.62
N ASN A 107 7.90 16.70 1.49
CA ASN A 107 8.22 16.57 2.91
C ASN A 107 7.19 15.64 3.59
N PHE A 108 7.62 14.43 3.93
CA PHE A 108 6.77 13.40 4.55
C PHE A 108 6.08 13.87 5.83
N LYS A 109 6.70 14.77 6.59
CA LYS A 109 6.06 15.38 7.78
C LYS A 109 4.72 16.03 7.49
N LYS A 110 4.57 16.61 6.28
CA LYS A 110 3.33 17.28 5.88
C LYS A 110 2.28 16.33 5.34
N LEU A 111 2.71 15.15 4.88
CA LEU A 111 1.83 14.13 4.30
C LEU A 111 1.24 13.18 5.34
N VAL A 112 1.92 13.04 6.49
CA VAL A 112 1.52 12.15 7.57
C VAL A 112 0.63 12.88 8.57
N SER A 113 -0.62 12.44 8.72
CA SER A 113 -1.50 12.87 9.81
C SER A 113 -1.28 11.97 11.03
N MET A 114 -0.61 12.50 12.05
CA MET A 114 -0.40 11.74 13.30
C MET A 114 -1.69 11.63 14.14
N LYS A 115 -2.68 12.47 13.87
CA LYS A 115 -3.98 12.45 14.58
C LYS A 115 -4.85 11.32 14.05
N ASP A 116 -4.96 11.23 12.72
CA ASP A 116 -5.84 10.28 12.06
C ASP A 116 -5.10 8.98 11.69
N LEU A 117 -3.76 8.95 11.84
CA LEU A 117 -2.88 7.85 11.45
C LEU A 117 -3.04 7.48 9.97
N GLU A 118 -3.03 8.50 9.14
CA GLU A 118 -3.18 8.40 7.69
C GLU A 118 -2.04 9.08 6.95
N LEU A 119 -1.83 8.66 5.72
CA LEU A 119 -0.87 9.24 4.79
C LEU A 119 -1.64 9.71 3.56
N VAL A 120 -1.61 11.02 3.29
CA VAL A 120 -2.43 11.64 2.24
C VAL A 120 -1.55 12.44 1.28
N GLY A 121 -1.91 12.38 0.00
CA GLY A 121 -1.29 13.24 -1.01
C GLY A 121 0.07 12.79 -1.51
N LEU A 122 0.39 11.48 -1.43
CA LEU A 122 1.59 10.91 -2.03
C LEU A 122 1.63 11.17 -3.54
N LYS A 123 2.74 11.71 -4.00
CA LYS A 123 3.08 11.84 -5.42
C LYS A 123 3.92 10.66 -5.88
N SER A 124 4.06 10.47 -7.19
CA SER A 124 4.84 9.37 -7.76
C SER A 124 6.29 9.36 -7.26
N HIS A 125 6.93 10.52 -7.13
CA HIS A 125 8.29 10.63 -6.56
C HIS A 125 8.37 10.21 -5.10
N ASP A 126 7.32 10.49 -4.31
CA ASP A 126 7.27 10.11 -2.90
C ASP A 126 7.15 8.58 -2.78
N CYS A 127 6.33 7.97 -3.65
CA CYS A 127 6.20 6.52 -3.73
C CYS A 127 7.52 5.85 -4.14
N HIS A 128 8.26 6.43 -5.09
CA HIS A 128 9.57 5.93 -5.50
C HIS A 128 10.62 5.99 -4.36
N VAL A 129 10.48 6.92 -3.44
CA VAL A 129 11.34 7.00 -2.23
C VAL A 129 10.98 5.91 -1.20
N LEU A 130 9.69 5.56 -1.10
CA LEU A 130 9.18 4.57 -0.15
C LEU A 130 9.41 3.13 -0.61
N MET A 131 9.47 2.87 -1.91
CA MET A 131 9.67 1.56 -2.53
C MET A 131 11.14 1.22 -2.71
#